data_7ece7ce520138c5c747e0ae9fc8845d2
#
_entry.id   7ece7ce520138c5c747e0ae9fc8845d2
#
_cell.length_a   1.000
_cell.length_b   1.000
_cell.length_c   1.000
_cell.angle_alpha   90.00
_cell.angle_beta   90.00
_cell.angle_gamma   90.00
#
_symmetry.space_group_name_H-M   'P 1'
#
loop_
_entity.id
_entity.type
_entity.pdbx_description
1 polymer ?
#
loop_
_entity_poly.entity_id
_entity_poly.type
_entity_poly.pdbx_seq_one_letter_code
_entity_poly.pdbx_strand_id
1 'polypeptide(L)'
;MARLVNAILEAQGYTTHVSPEGPDKGIDILAAPGPMGFGEPRICVQVKSGDTPLDTPTLNQLIGSMQNVQAQQGLFVSWGGFKGSVDKEKANQFFRVRLWDRDDLIEELLNNYEKLDDSIRAELPLKRIWTVAYSDEND
;
A
#
# COMPACT_ATOMS: atom_id res chain seq x y z
N MET A 1 8.17 -3.58 -5.78
CA MET A 1 7.23 -2.75 -5.00
C MET A 1 6.56 -3.50 -3.87
N ALA A 2 6.14 -4.73 -4.06
CA ALA A 2 5.50 -5.49 -2.97
C ALA A 2 6.41 -5.61 -1.75
N ARG A 3 7.69 -5.82 -1.95
CA ARG A 3 8.66 -5.89 -0.86
C ARG A 3 8.75 -4.57 -0.06
N LEU A 4 8.67 -3.43 -0.75
CA LEU A 4 8.67 -2.13 -0.10
C LEU A 4 7.37 -1.91 0.70
N VAL A 5 6.23 -2.23 0.11
CA VAL A 5 4.94 -2.11 0.80
C VAL A 5 4.92 -3.01 2.03
N ASN A 6 5.42 -4.23 1.92
CA ASN A 6 5.54 -5.14 3.05
C ASN A 6 6.39 -4.54 4.18
N ALA A 7 7.53 -3.96 3.83
CA ALA A 7 8.41 -3.34 4.82
C ALA A 7 7.73 -2.17 5.54
N ILE A 8 6.95 -1.37 4.81
CA ILE A 8 6.19 -0.27 5.40
C ILE A 8 5.16 -0.81 6.40
N LEU A 9 4.43 -1.85 6.03
CA LEU A 9 3.43 -2.45 6.92
C LEU A 9 4.06 -3.05 8.18
N GLU A 10 5.19 -3.74 8.04
CA GLU A 10 5.93 -4.25 9.18
C GLU A 10 6.41 -3.11 10.09
N ALA A 11 6.89 -2.02 9.51
CA ALA A 11 7.32 -0.84 10.26
C ALA A 11 6.16 -0.21 11.04
N GLN A 12 4.94 -0.35 10.55
CA GLN A 12 3.74 0.13 11.23
C GLN A 12 3.20 -0.84 12.29
N GLY A 13 3.84 -1.97 12.49
CA GLY A 13 3.49 -2.90 13.55
C GLY A 13 2.66 -4.11 13.11
N TYR A 14 2.46 -4.29 11.80
CA TYR A 14 1.73 -5.46 11.31
C TYR A 14 2.64 -6.68 11.18
N THR A 15 2.07 -7.84 11.45
CA THR A 15 2.66 -9.12 11.06
C THR A 15 2.14 -9.45 9.67
N THR A 16 3.03 -9.81 8.75
CA THR A 16 2.69 -9.93 7.35
C THR A 16 2.99 -11.31 6.79
N HIS A 17 2.25 -11.68 5.75
CA HIS A 17 2.52 -12.83 4.92
C HIS A 17 2.56 -12.37 3.46
N VAL A 18 3.72 -12.53 2.83
CA VAL A 18 3.92 -12.18 1.42
C VAL A 18 3.63 -13.43 0.59
N SER A 19 2.69 -13.30 -0.35
CA SER A 19 2.35 -14.41 -1.23
C SER A 19 3.52 -14.70 -2.17
N PRO A 20 3.80 -15.98 -2.46
CA PRO A 20 4.76 -16.32 -3.50
C PRO A 20 4.33 -15.69 -4.82
N GLU A 21 5.29 -15.24 -5.61
CA GLU A 21 5.00 -14.68 -6.93
C GLU A 21 4.24 -15.70 -7.77
N GLY A 22 3.05 -15.32 -8.22
CA GLY A 22 2.23 -16.14 -9.08
C GLY A 22 1.18 -15.27 -9.74
N PRO A 23 0.89 -15.50 -11.02
CA PRO A 23 0.00 -14.62 -11.79
C PRO A 23 -1.46 -14.70 -11.37
N ASP A 24 -1.85 -15.64 -10.52
CA ASP A 24 -3.23 -16.03 -10.39
C ASP A 24 -3.95 -15.50 -9.16
N LYS A 25 -3.29 -14.79 -8.26
CA LYS A 25 -3.89 -14.63 -6.95
C LYS A 25 -4.32 -13.20 -6.60
N GLY A 26 -3.87 -12.21 -7.33
CA GLY A 26 -4.29 -10.84 -7.09
C GLY A 26 -3.90 -10.26 -5.73
N ILE A 27 -3.72 -11.09 -4.71
CA ILE A 27 -3.33 -10.65 -3.38
C ILE A 27 -1.85 -10.93 -3.16
N ASP A 28 -1.10 -9.86 -2.89
CA ASP A 28 0.35 -9.94 -2.72
C ASP A 28 0.77 -10.06 -1.27
N ILE A 29 0.02 -9.44 -0.35
CA ILE A 29 0.37 -9.40 1.07
C ILE A 29 -0.89 -9.54 1.90
N LEU A 30 -0.79 -10.30 3.00
CA LEU A 30 -1.77 -10.31 4.07
C LEU A 30 -1.12 -9.71 5.31
N ALA A 31 -1.84 -8.86 6.03
CA ALA A 31 -1.30 -8.17 7.20
C ALA A 31 -2.34 -8.07 8.30
N ALA A 32 -1.90 -8.26 9.53
CA ALA A 32 -2.75 -8.07 10.70
C ALA A 32 -1.86 -7.77 11.92
N PRO A 33 -2.40 -7.08 12.93
CA PRO A 33 -1.64 -6.84 14.15
C PRO A 33 -1.53 -8.10 15.01
N GLY A 34 -0.64 -8.07 16.00
CA GLY A 34 -0.39 -9.15 16.91
C GLY A 34 0.84 -9.98 16.52
N PRO A 35 1.42 -10.71 17.47
CA PRO A 35 2.67 -11.44 17.23
C PRO A 35 2.56 -12.50 16.12
N MET A 36 1.38 -13.07 15.95
CA MET A 36 1.14 -14.10 14.92
C MET A 36 0.26 -13.59 13.79
N GLY A 37 -0.16 -12.31 13.82
CA GLY A 37 -1.00 -11.76 12.79
C GLY A 37 -2.46 -12.21 12.88
N PHE A 38 -2.96 -12.49 14.07
CA PHE A 38 -4.36 -12.90 14.26
C PHE A 38 -5.28 -11.76 14.67
N GLY A 39 -4.72 -10.59 14.94
CA GLY A 39 -5.50 -9.44 15.39
C GLY A 39 -6.32 -8.80 14.28
N GLU A 40 -7.04 -7.76 14.64
CA GLU A 40 -7.85 -6.97 13.72
C GLU A 40 -7.34 -5.52 13.70
N PRO A 41 -7.43 -4.82 12.59
CA PRO A 41 -8.04 -5.25 11.31
C PRO A 41 -7.13 -6.20 10.52
N ARG A 42 -7.76 -7.07 9.73
CA ARG A 42 -7.09 -7.95 8.78
C ARG A 42 -7.11 -7.29 7.42
N ILE A 43 -5.94 -7.12 6.83
CA ILE A 43 -5.76 -6.35 5.60
C ILE A 43 -5.20 -7.25 4.51
N CYS A 44 -5.82 -7.22 3.33
CA CYS A 44 -5.21 -7.81 2.14
C CYS A 44 -4.72 -6.68 1.23
N VAL A 45 -3.59 -6.92 0.57
CA VAL A 45 -2.90 -5.90 -0.23
C VAL A 45 -2.65 -6.43 -1.62
N GLN A 46 -2.99 -5.61 -2.61
CA GLN A 46 -2.61 -5.85 -4.00
C GLN A 46 -1.72 -4.71 -4.47
N VAL A 47 -0.61 -5.08 -5.15
CA VAL A 47 0.38 -4.11 -5.61
C VAL A 47 0.53 -4.22 -7.12
N LYS A 48 0.38 -3.11 -7.82
CA LYS A 48 0.55 -3.02 -9.27
C LYS A 48 1.65 -2.02 -9.58
N SER A 49 2.74 -2.50 -10.15
CA SER A 49 3.93 -1.69 -10.44
C SER A 49 3.96 -1.10 -11.85
N GLY A 50 3.01 -1.43 -12.71
CA GLY A 50 2.94 -0.89 -14.06
C GLY A 50 2.53 0.59 -14.09
N ASP A 51 2.71 1.22 -15.25
CA ASP A 51 2.41 2.64 -15.42
C ASP A 51 0.95 2.92 -15.81
N THR A 52 0.15 1.89 -16.05
CA THR A 52 -1.23 2.05 -16.48
C THR A 52 -2.14 2.32 -15.27
N PRO A 53 -2.95 3.38 -15.31
CA PRO A 53 -3.94 3.62 -14.26
C PRO A 53 -4.94 2.46 -14.15
N LEU A 54 -5.27 2.08 -12.93
CA LEU A 54 -6.18 0.95 -12.67
C LEU A 54 -7.63 1.38 -12.78
N ASP A 55 -8.45 0.45 -13.25
CA ASP A 55 -9.87 0.68 -13.51
C ASP A 55 -10.78 0.10 -12.42
N THR A 56 -12.06 0.40 -12.52
CA THR A 56 -13.07 -0.05 -11.56
C THR A 56 -13.21 -1.58 -11.51
N PRO A 57 -13.20 -2.32 -12.63
CA PRO A 57 -13.25 -3.77 -12.55
C PRO A 57 -12.12 -4.38 -11.73
N THR A 58 -10.92 -3.83 -11.84
CA THR A 58 -9.76 -4.31 -11.06
C THR A 58 -9.96 -4.04 -9.56
N LEU A 59 -10.46 -2.86 -9.21
CA LEU A 59 -10.81 -2.55 -7.82
C LEU A 59 -11.85 -3.53 -7.29
N ASN A 60 -12.89 -3.82 -8.06
CA ASN A 60 -13.95 -4.74 -7.65
C ASN A 60 -13.41 -6.16 -7.45
N GLN A 61 -12.42 -6.58 -8.23
CA GLN A 61 -11.76 -7.87 -8.03
C GLN A 61 -11.06 -7.93 -6.68
N LEU A 62 -10.37 -6.88 -6.28
CA LEU A 62 -9.74 -6.82 -4.96
C LEU A 62 -10.80 -6.92 -3.86
N ILE A 63 -11.87 -6.15 -3.97
CA ILE A 63 -12.94 -6.16 -2.99
C ILE A 63 -13.56 -7.56 -2.87
N GLY A 64 -13.78 -8.23 -4.00
CA GLY A 64 -14.28 -9.61 -4.01
C GLY A 64 -13.30 -10.58 -3.37
N SER A 65 -12.00 -10.38 -3.55
CA SER A 65 -10.96 -11.24 -2.97
C SER A 65 -10.86 -11.09 -1.46
N MET A 66 -11.30 -9.98 -0.89
CA MET A 66 -11.23 -9.76 0.56
C MET A 66 -11.95 -10.87 1.34
N GLN A 67 -13.13 -11.29 0.85
CA GLN A 67 -13.88 -12.36 1.51
C GLN A 67 -13.16 -13.70 1.44
N ASN A 68 -12.51 -13.99 0.33
CA ASN A 68 -11.81 -15.25 0.13
C ASN A 68 -10.67 -15.45 1.13
N VAL A 69 -10.05 -14.37 1.58
CA VAL A 69 -8.95 -14.42 2.56
C VAL A 69 -9.39 -13.94 3.94
N GLN A 70 -10.69 -13.70 4.12
CA GLN A 70 -11.26 -13.24 5.39
C GLN A 70 -10.66 -11.91 5.86
N ALA A 71 -10.34 -11.03 4.93
CA ALA A 71 -9.85 -9.69 5.24
C ALA A 71 -11.03 -8.73 5.40
N GLN A 72 -10.91 -7.86 6.39
CA GLN A 72 -11.89 -6.82 6.67
C GLN A 72 -11.62 -5.57 5.83
N GLN A 73 -10.35 -5.34 5.50
CA GLN A 73 -9.91 -4.16 4.78
C GLN A 73 -8.97 -4.54 3.65
N GLY A 74 -8.92 -3.70 2.63
CA GLY A 74 -8.02 -3.87 1.49
C GLY A 74 -7.16 -2.63 1.26
N LEU A 75 -5.92 -2.86 0.86
CA LEU A 75 -5.02 -1.81 0.42
C LEU A 75 -4.64 -2.10 -1.03
N PHE A 76 -4.94 -1.17 -1.91
CA PHE A 76 -4.58 -1.27 -3.31
C PHE A 76 -3.49 -0.25 -3.61
N VAL A 77 -2.30 -0.72 -4.00
CA VAL A 77 -1.15 0.14 -4.33
C VAL A 77 -0.94 0.09 -5.84
N SER A 78 -0.98 1.24 -6.49
CA SER A 78 -0.80 1.34 -7.93
C SER A 78 0.20 2.45 -8.28
N TRP A 79 1.33 2.06 -8.84
CA TRP A 79 2.33 3.02 -9.30
C TRP A 79 1.78 3.91 -10.42
N GLY A 80 1.01 3.33 -11.32
CA GLY A 80 0.36 4.06 -12.43
C GLY A 80 -0.85 4.89 -12.01
N GLY A 81 -1.25 4.81 -10.74
CA GLY A 81 -2.40 5.54 -10.24
C GLY A 81 -3.73 4.86 -10.56
N PHE A 82 -4.80 5.62 -10.51
CA PHE A 82 -6.15 5.13 -10.66
C PHE A 82 -6.92 6.00 -11.64
N LYS A 83 -7.80 5.39 -12.42
CA LYS A 83 -8.71 6.13 -13.29
C LYS A 83 -9.68 6.95 -12.47
N GLY A 84 -10.21 8.02 -13.05
CA GLY A 84 -11.15 8.92 -12.36
C GLY A 84 -12.37 8.21 -11.79
N SER A 85 -12.85 7.15 -12.45
CA SER A 85 -13.96 6.35 -11.94
C SER A 85 -13.63 5.65 -10.63
N VAL A 86 -12.37 5.23 -10.45
CA VAL A 86 -11.92 4.62 -9.20
C VAL A 86 -11.76 5.68 -8.12
N ASP A 87 -11.21 6.84 -8.46
CA ASP A 87 -11.07 7.94 -7.51
C ASP A 87 -12.41 8.36 -6.90
N LYS A 88 -13.48 8.28 -7.69
CA LYS A 88 -14.83 8.60 -7.20
C LYS A 88 -15.32 7.60 -6.16
N GLU A 89 -14.78 6.38 -6.15
CA GLU A 89 -15.15 5.35 -5.17
C GLU A 89 -14.45 5.50 -3.83
N LYS A 90 -13.45 6.37 -3.72
CA LYS A 90 -12.68 6.52 -2.47
C LYS A 90 -13.55 6.79 -1.25
N ALA A 91 -14.54 7.67 -1.40
CA ALA A 91 -15.44 8.01 -0.29
C ALA A 91 -16.35 6.83 0.05
N ASN A 92 -16.90 6.16 -0.97
CA ASN A 92 -17.81 5.04 -0.77
C ASN A 92 -17.14 3.84 -0.12
N GLN A 93 -15.84 3.65 -0.37
CA GLN A 93 -15.08 2.51 0.13
C GLN A 93 -14.13 2.89 1.28
N PHE A 94 -14.28 4.07 1.83
CA PHE A 94 -13.30 4.64 2.76
C PHE A 94 -12.96 3.73 3.94
N PHE A 95 -13.95 3.05 4.51
CA PHE A 95 -13.75 2.19 5.68
C PHE A 95 -13.31 0.77 5.34
N ARG A 96 -13.35 0.40 4.06
CA ARG A 96 -13.04 -0.95 3.60
C ARG A 96 -11.76 -1.00 2.80
N VAL A 97 -11.51 0.01 1.96
CA VAL A 97 -10.40 -0.01 1.00
C VAL A 97 -9.64 1.31 1.03
N ARG A 98 -8.33 1.21 1.01
CA ARG A 98 -7.44 2.36 0.86
C ARG A 98 -6.69 2.23 -0.46
N LEU A 99 -6.57 3.35 -1.15
CA LEU A 99 -5.89 3.41 -2.45
C LEU A 99 -4.62 4.25 -2.30
N TRP A 100 -3.48 3.66 -2.63
CA TRP A 100 -2.21 4.38 -2.67
C TRP A 100 -1.71 4.45 -4.10
N ASP A 101 -1.58 5.65 -4.64
CA ASP A 101 -0.83 5.89 -5.86
C ASP A 101 0.68 6.05 -5.52
N ARG A 102 1.49 6.43 -6.51
CA ARG A 102 2.94 6.57 -6.25
C ARG A 102 3.24 7.66 -5.22
N ASP A 103 2.48 8.75 -5.21
CA ASP A 103 2.70 9.83 -4.27
C ASP A 103 2.38 9.40 -2.84
N ASP A 104 1.29 8.66 -2.66
CA ASP A 104 0.94 8.08 -1.37
C ASP A 104 2.00 7.08 -0.89
N LEU A 105 2.48 6.24 -1.80
CA LEU A 105 3.51 5.25 -1.47
C LEU A 105 4.80 5.94 -1.03
N ILE A 106 5.23 6.97 -1.76
CA ILE A 106 6.44 7.72 -1.43
C ILE A 106 6.28 8.41 -0.08
N GLU A 107 5.13 9.01 0.19
CA GLU A 107 4.84 9.64 1.47
C GLU A 107 4.93 8.63 2.62
N GLU A 108 4.33 7.45 2.45
CA GLU A 108 4.40 6.41 3.47
C GLU A 108 5.82 5.87 3.65
N LEU A 109 6.59 5.76 2.57
CA LEU A 109 8.00 5.38 2.65
C LEU A 109 8.77 6.39 3.52
N LEU A 110 8.61 7.69 3.26
CA LEU A 110 9.33 8.72 3.98
C LEU A 110 8.90 8.79 5.45
N ASN A 111 7.62 8.63 5.73
CA ASN A 111 7.09 8.68 7.10
C ASN A 111 7.57 7.50 7.96
N ASN A 112 7.88 6.36 7.35
CA ASN A 112 8.27 5.15 8.05
C ASN A 112 9.75 4.79 7.86
N TYR A 113 10.52 5.61 7.15
CA TYR A 113 11.85 5.24 6.69
C TYR A 113 12.78 4.76 7.82
N GLU A 114 12.81 5.47 8.95
CA GLU A 114 13.69 5.15 10.06
C GLU A 114 13.34 3.83 10.75
N LYS A 115 12.10 3.36 10.57
CA LYS A 115 11.61 2.10 11.14
C LYS A 115 11.68 0.95 10.16
N LEU A 116 12.10 1.21 8.92
CA LEU A 116 12.22 0.15 7.93
C LEU A 116 13.35 -0.80 8.26
N ASP A 117 13.22 -2.04 7.79
CA ASP A 117 14.27 -3.04 7.87
C ASP A 117 15.56 -2.52 7.24
N ASP A 118 16.69 -2.89 7.84
CA ASP A 118 18.01 -2.45 7.40
C ASP A 118 18.30 -2.80 5.94
N SER A 119 17.83 -3.95 5.48
CA SER A 119 18.04 -4.37 4.08
C SER A 119 17.32 -3.46 3.10
N ILE A 120 16.12 -3.01 3.44
CA ILE A 120 15.36 -2.07 2.61
C ILE A 120 16.05 -0.70 2.61
N ARG A 121 16.50 -0.23 3.77
CA ARG A 121 17.20 1.06 3.84
C ARG A 121 18.51 1.04 3.09
N ALA A 122 19.19 -0.09 3.06
CA ALA A 122 20.42 -0.25 2.29
C ALA A 122 20.17 -0.17 0.78
N GLU A 123 19.03 -0.70 0.31
CA GLU A 123 18.65 -0.62 -1.11
C GLU A 123 18.15 0.78 -1.49
N LEU A 124 17.58 1.52 -0.54
CA LEU A 124 17.03 2.85 -0.74
C LEU A 124 17.67 3.83 0.23
N PRO A 125 18.97 4.14 0.06
CA PRO A 125 19.66 5.01 0.99
C PRO A 125 19.16 6.45 0.85
N LEU A 126 18.35 6.88 1.80
CA LEU A 126 17.81 8.23 1.85
C LEU A 126 18.45 9.00 3.00
N LYS A 127 18.57 10.30 2.80
CA LYS A 127 19.12 11.20 3.79
C LYS A 127 18.17 12.35 4.02
N ARG A 128 17.90 12.66 5.29
CA ARG A 128 17.09 13.83 5.61
C ARG A 128 17.92 15.10 5.42
N ILE A 129 17.40 16.01 4.62
CA ILE A 129 18.07 17.29 4.32
C ILE A 129 17.15 18.43 4.71
N TRP A 130 17.71 19.40 5.45
CA TRP A 130 16.99 20.63 5.74
C TRP A 130 17.17 21.58 4.57
N THR A 131 16.06 22.07 4.04
CA THR A 131 16.06 23.07 2.95
C THR A 131 15.19 24.25 3.34
N VAL A 132 15.46 25.38 2.72
CA VAL A 132 14.62 26.55 2.88
C VAL A 132 13.30 26.29 2.15
N ALA A 133 12.19 26.43 2.87
CA ALA A 133 10.88 26.34 2.27
C ALA A 133 10.55 27.65 1.56
N TYR A 134 10.12 27.57 0.31
CA TYR A 134 9.62 28.72 -0.41
C TYR A 134 8.10 28.77 -0.25
N SER A 135 7.59 30.00 -0.10
CA SER A 135 6.17 30.21 -0.03
C SER A 135 5.53 29.97 -1.38
N ASP A 136 4.44 29.22 -1.41
CA ASP A 136 3.65 29.00 -2.62
C ASP A 136 2.55 30.05 -2.77
N GLU A 137 2.59 31.11 -2.00
CA GLU A 137 1.56 32.15 -1.99
C GLU A 137 1.42 32.86 -3.33
N ASN A 138 2.44 32.83 -4.15
CA ASN A 138 2.44 33.48 -5.45
C ASN A 138 2.04 32.56 -6.60
N ASP A 139 1.70 31.35 -6.30
CA ASP A 139 1.34 30.34 -7.30
C ASP A 139 -0.13 30.45 -7.70
#